data_f897ce9796e87900b0227fea8eccb2b3
#
_entry.id   f897ce9796e87900b0227fea8eccb2b3
#
_cell.length_a   1.000
_cell.length_b   1.000
_cell.length_c   1.000
_cell.angle_alpha   90.00
_cell.angle_beta   90.00
_cell.angle_gamma   90.00
#
_symmetry.space_group_name_H-M   'P 1'
#
loop_
_entity.id
_entity.type
_entity.pdbx_description
1 polymer ?
#
loop_
_entity_poly.entity_id
_entity_poly.type
_entity_poly.pdbx_seq_one_letter_code
_entity_poly.pdbx_strand_id
1 'polypeptide(L)'
;EFGIGIDKFVQVDFSSLMDIIDILGGVEVEIPNNLVTQINNFALACYNNYNNPNKGEFKAITTSGKQLLNGYQALGFASIRKEDSAIKRDERQQEILVSLSDKLKNLSASELPGLMNTLLPYVKTNLNVSEILNISTTALGVLSKNSEVKQAEFPLVDYPEFTKGGIYKNAGWVW
;
A
#
# COMPACT_ATOMS: atom_id res chain seq x y z
N GLU A 1 10.36 -22.05 1.24
CA GLU A 1 9.23 -22.57 0.45
C GLU A 1 9.35 -22.17 -1.03
N PHE A 2 9.83 -20.96 -1.36
CA PHE A 2 10.04 -20.51 -2.73
C PHE A 2 11.50 -20.58 -3.20
N GLY A 3 12.44 -21.04 -2.37
CA GLY A 3 13.87 -21.13 -2.69
C GLY A 3 14.54 -19.77 -2.94
N ILE A 4 13.93 -18.68 -2.49
CA ILE A 4 14.44 -17.31 -2.66
C ILE A 4 15.15 -16.90 -1.39
N GLY A 5 16.45 -16.53 -1.49
CA GLY A 5 17.18 -15.89 -0.40
C GLY A 5 16.73 -14.43 -0.22
N ILE A 6 16.40 -14.05 1.00
CA ILE A 6 16.04 -12.67 1.35
C ILE A 6 17.08 -12.13 2.32
N ASP A 7 17.97 -11.26 1.85
CA ASP A 7 19.06 -10.68 2.65
C ASP A 7 18.70 -9.29 3.20
N LYS A 8 17.78 -8.60 2.55
CA LYS A 8 17.37 -7.23 2.88
C LYS A 8 15.87 -7.14 3.04
N PHE A 9 15.43 -6.33 4.00
CA PHE A 9 14.00 -6.12 4.24
C PHE A 9 13.69 -4.65 4.52
N VAL A 10 12.46 -4.28 4.22
CA VAL A 10 11.81 -3.03 4.62
C VAL A 10 10.48 -3.41 5.23
N GLN A 11 10.24 -3.03 6.47
CA GLN A 11 9.02 -3.31 7.21
C GLN A 11 8.35 -1.99 7.60
N VAL A 12 7.05 -1.90 7.32
CA VAL A 12 6.17 -0.80 7.73
C VAL A 12 4.97 -1.41 8.43
N ASP A 13 4.64 -0.95 9.62
CA ASP A 13 3.39 -1.32 10.29
C ASP A 13 2.21 -0.44 9.86
N PHE A 14 1.00 -0.78 10.27
CA PHE A 14 -0.20 -0.06 9.84
C PHE A 14 -0.21 1.41 10.30
N SER A 15 0.25 1.70 11.51
CA SER A 15 0.32 3.07 12.01
C SER A 15 1.32 3.89 11.21
N SER A 16 2.50 3.34 10.98
CA SER A 16 3.54 3.96 10.15
C SER A 16 3.09 4.16 8.70
N LEU A 17 2.33 3.20 8.14
CA LEU A 17 1.77 3.37 6.79
C LEU A 17 0.80 4.54 6.72
N MET A 18 -0.06 4.72 7.74
CA MET A 18 -0.96 5.87 7.81
C MET A 18 -0.17 7.19 7.87
N ASP A 19 0.87 7.26 8.71
CA ASP A 19 1.75 8.44 8.79
C ASP A 19 2.46 8.73 7.46
N ILE A 20 3.00 7.71 6.80
CA ILE A 20 3.66 7.84 5.49
C ILE A 20 2.69 8.40 4.45
N ILE A 21 1.46 7.88 4.38
CA ILE A 21 0.43 8.36 3.47
C ILE A 21 0.10 9.83 3.75
N ASP A 22 -0.04 10.21 5.00
CA ASP A 22 -0.37 11.58 5.40
C ASP A 22 0.79 12.54 5.09
N ILE A 23 2.03 12.16 5.35
CA ILE A 23 3.25 12.93 5.01
C ILE A 23 3.34 13.17 3.51
N LEU A 24 2.99 12.17 2.69
CA LEU A 24 2.98 12.27 1.23
C LEU A 24 1.74 12.99 0.68
N GLY A 25 0.86 13.51 1.56
CA GLY A 25 -0.34 14.26 1.17
C GLY A 25 -1.50 13.40 0.67
N GLY A 26 -1.63 12.18 1.20
CA GLY A 26 -2.73 11.25 0.88
C GLY A 26 -2.47 10.38 -0.35
N VAL A 27 -3.42 9.53 -0.70
CA VAL A 27 -3.41 8.67 -1.90
C VAL A 27 -4.70 8.86 -2.69
N GLU A 28 -4.57 8.94 -4.01
CA GLU A 28 -5.71 9.06 -4.91
C GLU A 28 -6.14 7.68 -5.38
N VAL A 29 -7.40 7.34 -5.15
CA VAL A 29 -7.98 6.05 -5.50
C VAL A 29 -9.40 6.21 -6.06
N GLU A 30 -9.88 5.20 -6.79
CA GLU A 30 -11.25 5.13 -7.29
C GLU A 30 -12.13 4.34 -6.31
N ILE A 31 -13.11 5.00 -5.69
CA ILE A 31 -14.00 4.37 -4.71
C ILE A 31 -15.29 3.90 -5.37
N PRO A 32 -15.57 2.57 -5.39
CA PRO A 32 -16.85 2.04 -5.82
C PRO A 32 -17.99 2.52 -4.92
N ASN A 33 -19.14 2.83 -5.51
CA ASN A 33 -20.29 3.38 -4.79
C ASN A 33 -20.80 2.46 -3.66
N ASN A 34 -20.78 1.16 -3.89
CA ASN A 34 -21.22 0.15 -2.90
C ASN A 34 -20.25 -0.04 -1.72
N LEU A 35 -19.03 0.52 -1.77
CA LEU A 35 -18.01 0.33 -0.74
C LEU A 35 -17.87 1.51 0.22
N VAL A 36 -18.46 2.68 -0.06
CA VAL A 36 -18.31 3.89 0.76
C VAL A 36 -18.60 3.64 2.25
N THR A 37 -19.72 2.96 2.56
CA THR A 37 -20.08 2.66 3.96
C THR A 37 -19.07 1.74 4.62
N GLN A 38 -18.60 0.72 3.93
CA GLN A 38 -17.64 -0.23 4.48
C GLN A 38 -16.28 0.39 4.69
N ILE A 39 -15.81 1.20 3.73
CA ILE A 39 -14.56 1.95 3.88
C ILE A 39 -14.63 2.80 5.15
N ASN A 40 -15.73 3.53 5.36
CA ASN A 40 -15.89 4.37 6.55
C ASN A 40 -15.88 3.57 7.85
N ASN A 41 -16.49 2.38 7.88
CA ASN A 41 -16.47 1.51 9.06
C ASN A 41 -15.05 1.05 9.39
N PHE A 42 -14.28 0.62 8.40
CA PHE A 42 -12.87 0.23 8.59
C PHE A 42 -11.98 1.43 8.88
N ALA A 43 -12.19 2.56 8.21
CA ALA A 43 -11.46 3.80 8.44
C ALA A 43 -11.67 4.32 9.87
N LEU A 44 -12.89 4.23 10.40
CA LEU A 44 -13.18 4.60 11.79
C LEU A 44 -12.47 3.68 12.78
N ALA A 45 -12.43 2.37 12.52
CA ALA A 45 -11.67 1.43 13.33
C ALA A 45 -10.17 1.72 13.29
N CYS A 46 -9.62 2.02 12.11
CA CYS A 46 -8.23 2.44 11.97
C CYS A 46 -7.96 3.74 12.73
N TYR A 47 -8.83 4.75 12.58
CA TYR A 47 -8.71 6.04 13.27
C TYR A 47 -8.75 5.88 14.80
N ASN A 48 -9.63 5.04 15.34
CA ASN A 48 -9.72 4.82 16.78
C ASN A 48 -8.47 4.13 17.36
N ASN A 49 -7.85 3.25 16.58
CA ASN A 49 -6.62 2.55 16.97
C ASN A 49 -5.34 3.33 16.61
N TYR A 50 -5.46 4.45 15.90
CA TYR A 50 -4.32 5.25 15.46
C TYR A 50 -3.89 6.21 16.56
N ASN A 51 -2.76 5.93 17.17
CA ASN A 51 -2.23 6.71 18.30
C ASN A 51 -1.33 7.88 17.83
N ASN A 52 -1.84 8.73 16.95
CA ASN A 52 -1.16 9.95 16.51
C ASN A 52 -1.90 11.18 17.05
N PRO A 53 -1.26 12.02 17.88
CA PRO A 53 -1.90 13.21 18.46
C PRO A 53 -2.30 14.24 17.39
N ASN A 54 -1.68 14.20 16.22
CA ASN A 54 -1.92 15.12 15.11
C ASN A 54 -2.93 14.60 14.07
N LYS A 55 -3.59 13.46 14.32
CA LYS A 55 -4.52 12.85 13.34
C LYS A 55 -5.78 13.68 13.06
N GLY A 56 -6.03 14.73 13.83
CA GLY A 56 -7.21 15.58 13.70
C GLY A 56 -8.52 14.86 14.03
N GLU A 57 -9.65 15.41 13.61
CA GLU A 57 -10.97 14.76 13.74
C GLU A 57 -11.19 13.73 12.63
N PHE A 58 -12.02 12.71 12.93
CA PHE A 58 -12.41 11.73 11.93
C PHE A 58 -13.24 12.38 10.81
N LYS A 59 -12.83 12.14 9.58
CA LYS A 59 -13.53 12.59 8.37
C LYS A 59 -14.03 11.37 7.59
N ALA A 60 -15.35 11.25 7.48
CA ALA A 60 -15.95 10.21 6.66
C ALA A 60 -15.86 10.57 5.17
N ILE A 61 -15.74 9.54 4.34
CA ILE A 61 -15.92 9.65 2.88
C ILE A 61 -17.41 9.75 2.60
N THR A 62 -17.83 10.75 1.84
CA THR A 62 -19.27 11.03 1.57
C THR A 62 -19.69 10.63 0.17
N THR A 63 -18.77 10.50 -0.77
CA THR A 63 -19.02 10.22 -2.18
C THR A 63 -18.14 9.10 -2.71
N SER A 64 -18.60 8.40 -3.74
CA SER A 64 -17.82 7.48 -4.54
C SER A 64 -17.02 8.21 -5.63
N GLY A 65 -16.31 7.46 -6.46
CA GLY A 65 -15.46 7.99 -7.52
C GLY A 65 -14.07 8.33 -7.04
N LYS A 66 -13.37 9.15 -7.80
CA LYS A 66 -11.99 9.53 -7.55
C LYS A 66 -11.88 10.39 -6.30
N GLN A 67 -11.15 9.91 -5.28
CA GLN A 67 -11.00 10.54 -3.97
C GLN A 67 -9.54 10.56 -3.53
N LEU A 68 -9.15 11.63 -2.84
CA LEU A 68 -7.88 11.71 -2.14
C LEU A 68 -8.09 11.26 -0.70
N LEU A 69 -7.53 10.10 -0.35
CA LEU A 69 -7.65 9.50 0.98
C LEU A 69 -6.46 9.85 1.86
N ASN A 70 -6.73 10.15 3.12
CA ASN A 70 -5.70 10.21 4.16
C ASN A 70 -5.32 8.79 4.65
N GLY A 71 -4.34 8.71 5.57
CA GLY A 71 -3.77 7.43 6.02
C GLY A 71 -4.82 6.45 6.55
N TYR A 72 -5.69 6.86 7.48
CA TYR A 72 -6.70 5.93 8.04
C TYR A 72 -7.81 5.58 7.04
N GLN A 73 -8.16 6.46 6.10
CA GLN A 73 -9.11 6.17 5.03
C GLN A 73 -8.53 5.18 4.02
N ALA A 74 -7.28 5.37 3.63
CA ALA A 74 -6.56 4.48 2.73
C ALA A 74 -6.40 3.07 3.32
N LEU A 75 -6.06 2.99 4.62
CA LEU A 75 -5.99 1.70 5.30
C LEU A 75 -7.37 1.04 5.42
N GLY A 76 -8.42 1.83 5.64
CA GLY A 76 -9.82 1.36 5.60
C GLY A 76 -10.19 0.78 4.24
N PHE A 77 -9.84 1.47 3.15
CA PHE A 77 -10.04 1.02 1.77
C PHE A 77 -9.31 -0.31 1.47
N ALA A 78 -8.06 -0.44 1.92
CA ALA A 78 -7.25 -1.65 1.74
C ALA A 78 -7.72 -2.84 2.58
N SER A 79 -8.54 -2.61 3.63
CA SER A 79 -8.89 -3.64 4.63
C SER A 79 -10.19 -4.36 4.36
N ILE A 80 -10.98 -3.96 3.36
CA ILE A 80 -12.28 -4.57 3.05
C ILE A 80 -12.09 -6.03 2.62
N ARG A 81 -12.85 -6.94 3.26
CA ARG A 81 -12.81 -8.39 3.00
C ARG A 81 -14.18 -9.02 2.76
N LYS A 82 -15.25 -8.48 3.36
CA LYS A 82 -16.52 -9.22 3.52
C LYS A 82 -17.41 -9.31 2.29
N GLU A 83 -17.24 -8.41 1.32
CA GLU A 83 -18.08 -8.36 0.11
C GLU A 83 -17.26 -8.57 -1.16
N ASP A 84 -15.98 -8.96 -0.99
CA ASP A 84 -15.04 -9.00 -2.09
C ASP A 84 -14.10 -10.21 -1.99
N SER A 85 -13.61 -10.67 -3.13
CA SER A 85 -12.59 -11.72 -3.17
C SER A 85 -11.25 -11.23 -2.59
N ALA A 86 -10.36 -12.16 -2.23
CA ALA A 86 -8.98 -11.82 -1.85
C ALA A 86 -8.29 -10.99 -2.95
N ILE A 87 -8.57 -11.31 -4.21
CA ILE A 87 -8.07 -10.61 -5.39
C ILE A 87 -8.44 -9.12 -5.36
N LYS A 88 -9.71 -8.80 -5.08
CA LYS A 88 -10.18 -7.41 -5.02
C LYS A 88 -9.53 -6.61 -3.89
N ARG A 89 -9.22 -7.25 -2.76
CA ARG A 89 -8.44 -6.61 -1.69
C ARG A 89 -7.02 -6.32 -2.15
N ASP A 90 -6.39 -7.27 -2.83
CA ASP A 90 -5.02 -7.13 -3.30
C ASP A 90 -4.94 -6.05 -4.40
N GLU A 91 -5.92 -5.96 -5.30
CA GLU A 91 -6.06 -4.86 -6.27
C GLU A 91 -6.11 -3.48 -5.56
N ARG A 92 -6.90 -3.33 -4.49
CA ARG A 92 -6.96 -2.06 -3.73
C ARG A 92 -5.65 -1.72 -3.04
N GLN A 93 -4.96 -2.70 -2.48
CA GLN A 93 -3.64 -2.48 -1.90
C GLN A 93 -2.63 -2.04 -2.95
N GLN A 94 -2.70 -2.64 -4.14
CA GLN A 94 -1.88 -2.25 -5.28
C GLN A 94 -2.19 -0.82 -5.75
N GLU A 95 -3.46 -0.43 -5.81
CA GLU A 95 -3.88 0.92 -6.19
C GLU A 95 -3.26 1.99 -5.27
N ILE A 96 -3.21 1.73 -3.96
CA ILE A 96 -2.51 2.59 -2.99
C ILE A 96 -1.02 2.69 -3.32
N LEU A 97 -0.34 1.57 -3.58
CA LEU A 97 1.08 1.57 -3.90
C LEU A 97 1.39 2.30 -5.21
N VAL A 98 0.54 2.14 -6.22
CA VAL A 98 0.65 2.87 -7.48
C VAL A 98 0.49 4.37 -7.25
N SER A 99 -0.55 4.78 -6.50
CA SER A 99 -0.78 6.18 -6.15
C SER A 99 0.39 6.81 -5.40
N LEU A 100 1.00 6.07 -4.44
CA LEU A 100 2.21 6.51 -3.75
C LEU A 100 3.40 6.64 -4.72
N SER A 101 3.59 5.68 -5.62
CA SER A 101 4.67 5.73 -6.60
C SER A 101 4.54 6.91 -7.56
N ASP A 102 3.31 7.25 -7.97
CA ASP A 102 3.04 8.40 -8.83
C ASP A 102 3.40 9.73 -8.17
N LYS A 103 3.19 9.85 -6.86
CA LYS A 103 3.65 11.03 -6.10
C LYS A 103 5.17 11.15 -6.08
N LEU A 104 5.86 10.04 -6.03
CA LEU A 104 7.33 10.01 -6.00
C LEU A 104 7.95 10.28 -7.37
N LYS A 105 7.25 10.06 -8.49
CA LYS A 105 7.76 10.29 -9.85
C LYS A 105 8.20 11.74 -10.10
N ASN A 106 7.57 12.69 -9.43
CA ASN A 106 7.83 14.11 -9.60
C ASN A 106 8.89 14.66 -8.62
N LEU A 107 9.43 13.83 -7.74
CA LEU A 107 10.49 14.21 -6.80
C LEU A 107 11.82 14.42 -7.53
N SER A 108 12.45 15.55 -7.24
CA SER A 108 13.83 15.78 -7.66
C SER A 108 14.83 15.03 -6.78
N ALA A 109 16.00 14.73 -7.31
CA ALA A 109 17.05 14.08 -6.52
C ALA A 109 17.51 14.93 -5.30
N SER A 110 17.33 16.25 -5.35
CA SER A 110 17.65 17.16 -4.25
C SER A 110 16.64 17.10 -3.09
N GLU A 111 15.39 16.71 -3.35
CA GLU A 111 14.33 16.58 -2.32
C GLU A 111 14.38 15.22 -1.62
N LEU A 112 15.01 14.23 -2.24
CA LEU A 112 15.08 12.86 -1.74
C LEU A 112 15.66 12.74 -0.32
N PRO A 113 16.80 13.38 0.03
CA PRO A 113 17.34 13.29 1.38
C PRO A 113 16.39 13.84 2.46
N GLY A 114 15.68 14.93 2.17
CA GLY A 114 14.70 15.53 3.07
C GLY A 114 13.51 14.60 3.31
N LEU A 115 12.96 14.03 2.24
CA LEU A 115 11.88 13.06 2.32
C LEU A 115 12.32 11.81 3.09
N MET A 116 13.51 11.29 2.81
CA MET A 116 14.04 10.11 3.50
C MET A 116 14.18 10.36 5.01
N ASN A 117 14.76 11.48 5.42
CA ASN A 117 14.86 11.82 6.83
C ASN A 117 13.49 11.89 7.52
N THR A 118 12.45 12.31 6.79
CA THR A 118 11.09 12.36 7.29
C THR A 118 10.44 10.97 7.40
N LEU A 119 10.71 10.08 6.45
CA LEU A 119 10.06 8.75 6.37
C LEU A 119 10.81 7.66 7.14
N LEU A 120 12.13 7.75 7.30
CA LEU A 120 12.94 6.73 7.98
C LEU A 120 12.45 6.35 9.39
N PRO A 121 11.95 7.29 10.23
CA PRO A 121 11.41 6.94 11.54
C PRO A 121 10.23 5.96 11.51
N TYR A 122 9.52 5.89 10.38
CA TYR A 122 8.33 5.03 10.18
C TYR A 122 8.65 3.67 9.55
N VAL A 123 9.93 3.38 9.29
CA VAL A 123 10.37 2.20 8.55
C VAL A 123 11.39 1.42 9.37
N LYS A 124 11.20 0.10 9.49
CA LYS A 124 12.20 -0.81 10.03
C LYS A 124 12.93 -1.51 8.89
N THR A 125 14.25 -1.45 8.87
CA THR A 125 15.05 -2.05 7.81
C THR A 125 16.45 -2.43 8.32
N ASN A 126 17.08 -3.41 7.65
CA ASN A 126 18.50 -3.73 7.81
C ASN A 126 19.38 -3.09 6.71
N LEU A 127 18.81 -2.23 5.90
CA LEU A 127 19.57 -1.45 4.92
C LEU A 127 20.36 -0.33 5.62
N ASN A 128 21.60 -0.12 5.21
CA ASN A 128 22.35 1.06 5.63
C ASN A 128 21.97 2.29 4.78
N VAL A 129 22.40 3.48 5.22
CA VAL A 129 22.04 4.76 4.56
C VAL A 129 22.47 4.79 3.09
N SER A 130 23.66 4.28 2.77
CA SER A 130 24.15 4.25 1.38
C SER A 130 23.32 3.33 0.50
N GLU A 131 22.91 2.18 1.01
CA GLU A 131 22.02 1.24 0.30
C GLU A 131 20.65 1.87 0.05
N ILE A 132 20.08 2.54 1.07
CA ILE A 132 18.80 3.23 0.93
C ILE A 132 18.89 4.33 -0.15
N LEU A 133 19.95 5.17 -0.12
CA LEU A 133 20.17 6.20 -1.13
C LEU A 133 20.31 5.62 -2.53
N ASN A 134 21.09 4.55 -2.70
CA ASN A 134 21.28 3.89 -3.99
C ASN A 134 19.97 3.30 -4.53
N ILE A 135 19.20 2.62 -3.70
CA ILE A 135 17.90 2.07 -4.08
C ILE A 135 16.93 3.20 -4.46
N SER A 136 16.87 4.25 -3.65
CA SER A 136 15.95 5.37 -3.87
C SER A 136 16.29 6.14 -5.14
N THR A 137 17.57 6.44 -5.41
CA THR A 137 17.99 7.12 -6.64
C THR A 137 17.76 6.25 -7.86
N THR A 138 17.99 4.95 -7.77
CA THR A 138 17.68 3.99 -8.84
C THR A 138 16.20 3.93 -9.12
N ALA A 139 15.37 3.84 -8.08
CA ALA A 139 13.91 3.82 -8.18
C ALA A 139 13.39 5.11 -8.84
N LEU A 140 13.86 6.30 -8.42
CA LEU A 140 13.50 7.55 -9.06
C LEU A 140 13.91 7.57 -10.54
N GLY A 141 15.10 7.07 -10.87
CA GLY A 141 15.56 6.97 -12.25
C GLY A 141 14.71 6.05 -13.13
N VAL A 142 14.12 5.01 -12.55
CA VAL A 142 13.16 4.12 -13.23
C VAL A 142 11.80 4.82 -13.36
N LEU A 143 11.27 5.38 -12.28
CA LEU A 143 9.97 6.04 -12.26
C LEU A 143 9.91 7.26 -13.18
N SER A 144 10.99 8.08 -13.24
CA SER A 144 11.06 9.27 -14.08
C SER A 144 11.07 8.98 -15.59
N LYS A 145 11.39 7.74 -15.99
CA LYS A 145 11.38 7.31 -17.40
C LYS A 145 10.01 6.88 -17.92
N ASN A 146 8.92 7.24 -17.25
CA ASN A 146 7.55 6.76 -17.55
C ASN A 146 7.46 5.22 -17.58
N SER A 147 8.29 4.56 -16.80
CA SER A 147 8.21 3.10 -16.66
C SER A 147 6.90 2.72 -15.98
N GLU A 148 6.13 1.89 -16.64
CA GLU A 148 4.92 1.33 -16.07
C GLU A 148 5.29 0.34 -14.96
N VAL A 149 4.74 0.52 -13.77
CA VAL A 149 4.85 -0.47 -12.70
C VAL A 149 3.93 -1.63 -13.06
N LYS A 150 4.51 -2.70 -13.57
CA LYS A 150 3.77 -3.94 -13.86
C LYS A 150 3.68 -4.76 -12.59
N GLN A 151 2.48 -5.23 -12.30
CA GLN A 151 2.19 -6.09 -11.19
C GLN A 151 1.81 -7.46 -11.69
N ALA A 152 2.20 -8.50 -10.97
CA ALA A 152 1.78 -9.86 -11.23
C ALA A 152 1.33 -10.49 -9.93
N GLU A 153 0.21 -11.18 -9.97
CA GLU A 153 -0.33 -11.96 -8.85
C GLU A 153 0.10 -13.41 -8.98
N PHE A 154 0.49 -14.02 -7.89
CA PHE A 154 0.80 -15.45 -7.87
C PHE A 154 -0.13 -16.15 -6.87
N PRO A 155 -0.77 -17.27 -7.24
CA PRO A 155 -0.69 -17.94 -8.55
C PRO A 155 -1.36 -17.16 -9.68
N LEU A 156 -0.87 -17.33 -10.90
CA LEU A 156 -1.35 -16.64 -12.10
C LEU A 156 -2.78 -17.07 -12.43
N VAL A 157 -3.78 -16.32 -11.96
CA VAL A 157 -5.22 -16.65 -12.12
C VAL A 157 -5.69 -16.71 -13.58
N ASP A 158 -4.98 -16.03 -14.48
CA ASP A 158 -5.26 -16.05 -15.92
C ASP A 158 -4.82 -17.33 -16.63
N TYR A 159 -4.13 -18.24 -15.93
CA TYR A 159 -3.64 -19.51 -16.43
C TYR A 159 -4.26 -20.66 -15.64
N PRO A 160 -5.48 -21.14 -16.02
CA PRO A 160 -6.23 -22.15 -15.26
C PRO A 160 -5.46 -23.46 -15.03
N GLU A 161 -4.52 -23.78 -15.91
CA GLU A 161 -3.64 -24.95 -15.78
C GLU A 161 -2.66 -24.87 -14.59
N PHE A 162 -2.35 -23.65 -14.12
CA PHE A 162 -1.46 -23.41 -12.99
C PHE A 162 -2.20 -22.99 -11.72
N THR A 163 -3.53 -22.79 -11.79
CA THR A 163 -4.36 -22.29 -10.69
C THR A 163 -5.38 -23.30 -10.19
N LYS A 164 -4.99 -24.57 -10.11
CA LYS A 164 -5.84 -25.62 -9.54
C LYS A 164 -5.73 -25.59 -8.01
N GLY A 165 -6.53 -24.75 -7.39
CA GLY A 165 -6.71 -24.78 -5.95
C GLY A 165 -7.71 -25.84 -5.51
N GLY A 166 -7.64 -26.24 -4.24
CA GLY A 166 -8.56 -27.19 -3.65
C GLY A 166 -8.48 -27.24 -2.14
N ILE A 167 -9.45 -27.91 -1.52
CA ILE A 167 -9.40 -28.18 -0.08
C ILE A 167 -8.49 -29.38 0.15
N TYR A 168 -7.40 -29.18 0.90
CA TYR A 168 -6.45 -30.23 1.22
C TYR A 168 -6.47 -30.53 2.72
N LYS A 169 -7.07 -31.67 3.08
CA LYS A 169 -7.17 -32.17 4.47
C LYS A 169 -7.60 -31.04 5.43
N ASN A 170 -6.82 -30.82 6.50
CA ASN A 170 -7.07 -29.80 7.52
C ASN A 170 -6.43 -28.43 7.21
N ALA A 171 -5.77 -28.29 6.08
CA ALA A 171 -5.10 -27.04 5.68
C ALA A 171 -6.07 -26.00 5.03
N GLY A 172 -7.33 -26.40 4.79
CA GLY A 172 -8.30 -25.58 4.10
C GLY A 172 -8.04 -25.49 2.60
N TRP A 173 -8.34 -24.36 2.00
CA TRP A 173 -8.10 -24.12 0.57
C TRP A 173 -6.61 -23.84 0.33
N VAL A 174 -6.00 -24.61 -0.57
CA VAL A 174 -4.62 -24.46 -1.04
C VAL A 174 -4.58 -24.40 -2.56
N TRP A 175 -3.62 -23.69 -3.09
CA TRP A 175 -3.34 -23.60 -4.52
C TRP A 175 -2.42 -24.72 -4.97
#